data_7b413550c66dbd178211c5f20280621c
#
_entry.id   7b413550c66dbd178211c5f20280621c
#
_cell.length_a   1.000
_cell.length_b   1.000
_cell.length_c   1.000
_cell.angle_alpha   90.00
_cell.angle_beta   90.00
_cell.angle_gamma   90.00
#
_symmetry.space_group_name_H-M   'P 1'
#
loop_
_entity.id
_entity.type
_entity.pdbx_description
1 polymer ?
#
loop_
_entity_poly.entity_id
_entity_poly.type
_entity_poly.pdbx_seq_one_letter_code
_entity_poly.pdbx_strand_id
1 'polypeptide(L)'
;MEFQVIGKGGKYTVQDKTGRLIYSIKKKGFGSRYNLMDASNYNLYTLVQTGDAKRPFFTIILNDNVFMSMECTSLFLNPTIKAKNKTMRFEITSRDRKNFDIILNDTKVGNIQSLLGVNGEMQYHFDVENKAFDDYISLFSVAIDRAFGEMNKS
;
A
#
# COMPACT_ATOMS: atom_id res chain seq x y z
N MET A 1 12.70 -8.37 4.48
CA MET A 1 12.18 -7.25 5.32
C MET A 1 10.74 -7.55 5.70
N GLU A 2 10.50 -7.75 6.98
CA GLU A 2 9.16 -7.96 7.52
C GLU A 2 8.72 -6.72 8.28
N PHE A 3 7.51 -6.26 8.00
CA PHE A 3 6.93 -5.11 8.70
C PHE A 3 5.40 -5.20 8.62
N GLN A 4 4.73 -4.39 9.44
CA GLN A 4 3.27 -4.32 9.40
C GLN A 4 2.80 -2.89 9.31
N VAL A 5 1.67 -2.70 8.62
CA VAL A 5 0.99 -1.42 8.50
C VAL A 5 -0.35 -1.54 9.21
N ILE A 6 -0.62 -0.61 10.12
CA ILE A 6 -1.88 -0.60 10.90
C ILE A 6 -2.64 0.66 10.51
N GLY A 7 -3.85 0.48 9.98
CA GLY A 7 -4.68 1.59 9.49
C GLY A 7 -5.91 1.81 10.34
N LYS A 8 -6.12 3.05 10.77
CA LYS A 8 -7.30 3.46 11.52
C LYS A 8 -7.62 4.93 11.24
N GLY A 9 -8.83 5.19 10.72
CA GLY A 9 -9.30 6.56 10.53
C GLY A 9 -8.50 7.40 9.55
N GLY A 10 -7.97 6.80 8.48
CA GLY A 10 -7.19 7.53 7.47
C GLY A 10 -5.73 7.76 7.86
N LYS A 11 -5.31 7.20 8.99
CA LYS A 11 -3.93 7.26 9.46
C LYS A 11 -3.37 5.86 9.52
N TYR A 12 -2.14 5.69 9.05
CA TYR A 12 -1.46 4.40 9.06
C TYR A 12 -0.11 4.54 9.76
N THR A 13 0.23 3.54 10.57
CA THR A 13 1.55 3.42 11.18
C THR A 13 2.24 2.20 10.62
N VAL A 14 3.53 2.32 10.32
CA VAL A 14 4.35 1.24 9.81
C VAL A 14 5.37 0.86 10.88
N GLN A 15 5.35 -0.39 11.31
CA GLN A 15 6.20 -0.91 12.37
C GLN A 15 7.01 -2.10 11.86
N ASP A 16 8.25 -2.21 12.34
CA ASP A 16 9.02 -3.41 12.08
C ASP A 16 8.51 -4.59 12.92
N LYS A 17 9.09 -5.77 12.77
CA LYS A 17 8.64 -6.97 13.49
C LYS A 17 8.86 -6.90 15.01
N THR A 18 9.64 -5.93 15.49
CA THR A 18 9.81 -5.70 16.94
C THR A 18 8.81 -4.71 17.51
N GLY A 19 7.94 -4.14 16.67
CA GLY A 19 6.96 -3.13 17.07
C GLY A 19 7.48 -1.70 17.01
N ARG A 20 8.70 -1.49 16.52
CA ARG A 20 9.29 -0.16 16.40
C ARG A 20 8.70 0.58 15.21
N LEU A 21 8.28 1.83 15.44
CA LEU A 21 7.76 2.69 14.39
C LEU A 21 8.85 3.03 13.37
N ILE A 22 8.57 2.76 12.08
CA ILE A 22 9.48 3.07 10.97
C ILE A 22 8.96 4.27 10.19
N TYR A 23 7.67 4.25 9.83
CA TYR A 23 7.02 5.30 9.05
C TYR A 23 5.64 5.63 9.59
N SER A 24 5.16 6.82 9.25
CA SER A 24 3.76 7.21 9.42
C SER A 24 3.19 7.60 8.07
N ILE A 25 1.94 7.23 7.81
CA ILE A 25 1.22 7.61 6.60
C ILE A 25 -0.02 8.38 7.06
N LYS A 26 -0.12 9.65 6.67
CA LYS A 26 -1.21 10.51 7.11
C LYS A 26 -1.93 11.12 5.92
N LYS A 27 -3.25 11.07 5.96
CA LYS A 27 -4.10 11.76 5.01
C LYS A 27 -3.97 13.26 5.23
N LYS A 28 -3.76 14.02 4.16
CA LYS A 28 -3.59 15.47 4.23
C LYS A 28 -4.79 16.19 3.62
N GLY A 29 -5.44 17.05 4.41
CA GLY A 29 -6.57 17.86 3.97
C GLY A 29 -7.82 17.02 3.70
N PHE A 30 -8.71 17.57 2.87
CA PHE A 30 -9.96 16.91 2.48
C PHE A 30 -9.81 16.01 1.25
N GLY A 31 -8.65 16.03 0.61
CA GLY A 31 -8.41 15.24 -0.59
C GLY A 31 -8.02 13.80 -0.30
N SER A 32 -7.78 13.04 -1.35
CA SER A 32 -7.32 11.64 -1.29
C SER A 32 -5.80 11.59 -1.40
N ARG A 33 -5.13 12.37 -0.56
CA ARG A 33 -3.67 12.52 -0.55
C ARG A 33 -3.11 12.00 0.77
N TYR A 34 -2.11 11.13 0.68
CA TYR A 34 -1.49 10.47 1.83
C TYR A 34 0.02 10.70 1.80
N ASN A 35 0.56 11.25 2.88
CA ASN A 35 2.00 11.49 2.99
C ASN A 35 2.67 10.37 3.78
N LEU A 36 3.69 9.77 3.18
CA LEU A 36 4.55 8.79 3.84
C LEU A 36 5.74 9.54 4.45
N MET A 37 5.84 9.49 5.77
CA MET A 37 6.85 10.21 6.52
C MET A 37 7.73 9.25 7.33
N ASP A 38 9.00 9.57 7.45
CA ASP A 38 9.92 8.83 8.32
C ASP A 38 9.68 9.17 9.79
N ALA A 39 10.46 8.57 10.69
CA ALA A 39 10.35 8.79 12.13
C ALA A 39 10.64 10.24 12.55
N SER A 40 11.30 11.03 11.70
CA SER A 40 11.59 12.46 11.93
C SER A 40 10.55 13.38 11.28
N ASN A 41 9.43 12.83 10.78
CA ASN A 41 8.36 13.55 10.08
C ASN A 41 8.82 14.20 8.76
N TYR A 42 9.85 13.64 8.13
CA TYR A 42 10.26 14.04 6.80
C TYR A 42 9.41 13.30 5.77
N ASN A 43 8.80 14.04 4.83
CA ASN A 43 7.95 13.44 3.79
C ASN A 43 8.81 12.77 2.72
N LEU A 44 8.69 11.45 2.61
CA LEU A 44 9.44 10.64 1.64
C LEU A 44 8.71 10.53 0.30
N TYR A 45 7.43 10.23 0.35
CA TYR A 45 6.57 10.04 -0.83
C TYR A 45 5.17 10.51 -0.51
N THR A 46 4.39 10.81 -1.55
CA THR A 46 2.97 11.12 -1.43
C THR A 46 2.18 10.20 -2.35
N LEU A 47 1.13 9.57 -1.81
CA LEU A 47 0.19 8.79 -2.59
C LEU A 47 -1.05 9.63 -2.84
N VAL A 48 -1.49 9.74 -4.09
CA VAL A 48 -2.70 10.45 -4.47
C VAL A 48 -3.67 9.46 -5.09
N GLN A 49 -4.89 9.39 -4.57
CA GLN A 49 -5.96 8.58 -5.14
C GLN A 49 -6.79 9.45 -6.09
N THR A 50 -7.07 8.93 -7.28
CA THR A 50 -7.96 9.54 -8.27
C THR A 50 -8.91 8.47 -8.83
N GLY A 51 -9.74 8.83 -9.80
CA GLY A 51 -10.74 7.91 -10.31
C GLY A 51 -11.95 7.81 -9.39
N ASP A 52 -12.80 6.83 -9.64
CA ASP A 52 -13.99 6.57 -8.83
C ASP A 52 -13.88 5.24 -8.07
N ALA A 53 -14.92 4.87 -7.32
CA ALA A 53 -14.94 3.64 -6.55
C ALA A 53 -14.86 2.37 -7.41
N LYS A 54 -15.26 2.45 -8.67
CA LYS A 54 -15.22 1.32 -9.62
C LYS A 54 -13.87 1.15 -10.29
N ARG A 55 -13.11 2.25 -10.41
CA ARG A 55 -11.78 2.28 -11.02
C ARG A 55 -10.87 3.22 -10.28
N PRO A 56 -10.41 2.85 -9.09
CA PRO A 56 -9.47 3.69 -8.36
C PRO A 56 -8.10 3.68 -9.04
N PHE A 57 -7.52 4.88 -9.13
CA PHE A 57 -6.16 5.08 -9.60
C PHE A 57 -5.36 5.70 -8.47
N PHE A 58 -4.10 5.37 -8.42
CA PHE A 58 -3.18 5.94 -7.44
C PHE A 58 -1.91 6.41 -8.15
N THR A 59 -1.34 7.49 -7.64
CA THR A 59 -0.06 8.00 -8.13
C THR A 59 0.85 8.20 -6.94
N ILE A 60 2.06 7.67 -7.02
CA ILE A 60 3.10 7.91 -6.01
C ILE A 60 3.98 9.05 -6.54
N ILE A 61 4.12 10.09 -5.71
CA ILE A 61 4.88 11.30 -6.04
C ILE A 61 6.14 11.36 -5.20
N LEU A 62 7.26 11.63 -5.84
CA LEU A 62 8.57 11.85 -5.22
C LEU A 62 9.12 13.19 -5.70
N ASN A 63 9.40 14.10 -4.75
CA ASN A 63 9.95 15.42 -5.05
C ASN A 63 9.15 16.16 -6.13
N ASP A 64 7.82 16.21 -5.96
CA ASP A 64 6.87 16.86 -6.87
C ASP A 64 6.77 16.27 -8.27
N ASN A 65 7.39 15.11 -8.50
CA ASN A 65 7.32 14.40 -9.78
C ASN A 65 6.64 13.05 -9.61
N VAL A 66 5.93 12.61 -10.65
CA VAL A 66 5.33 11.27 -10.66
C VAL A 66 6.43 10.23 -10.64
N PHE A 67 6.46 9.43 -9.57
CA PHE A 67 7.39 8.32 -9.43
C PHE A 67 6.81 7.02 -9.97
N MET A 68 5.52 6.76 -9.70
CA MET A 68 4.88 5.50 -10.07
C MET A 68 3.38 5.73 -10.23
N SER A 69 2.78 5.07 -11.23
CA SER A 69 1.33 5.08 -11.45
C SER A 69 0.76 3.71 -11.13
N MET A 70 -0.39 3.69 -10.46
CA MET A 70 -1.05 2.46 -10.02
C MET A 70 -2.48 2.42 -10.53
N GLU A 71 -2.89 1.25 -11.00
CA GLU A 71 -4.23 1.02 -11.52
C GLU A 71 -4.81 -0.25 -10.91
N CYS A 72 -6.06 -0.17 -10.45
CA CYS A 72 -6.77 -1.35 -10.01
C CYS A 72 -7.42 -1.99 -11.23
N THR A 73 -6.91 -3.15 -11.65
CA THR A 73 -7.37 -3.83 -12.86
C THR A 73 -8.48 -4.84 -12.60
N SER A 74 -8.66 -5.27 -11.35
CA SER A 74 -9.73 -6.17 -10.94
C SER A 74 -10.10 -5.89 -9.49
N LEU A 75 -11.42 -5.70 -9.23
CA LEU A 75 -11.94 -5.43 -7.89
C LEU A 75 -12.52 -6.69 -7.24
N PHE A 76 -13.11 -7.58 -8.01
CA PHE A 76 -13.92 -8.66 -7.46
C PHE A 76 -13.27 -10.03 -7.56
N LEU A 77 -12.95 -10.47 -8.74
CA LEU A 77 -12.27 -11.75 -8.97
C LEU A 77 -10.76 -11.48 -9.04
N ASN A 78 -10.00 -12.14 -8.16
CA ASN A 78 -8.56 -11.96 -8.10
C ASN A 78 -8.18 -10.47 -8.02
N PRO A 79 -8.55 -9.77 -6.92
CA PRO A 79 -8.22 -8.35 -6.80
C PRO A 79 -6.77 -8.08 -7.17
N THR A 80 -6.55 -7.12 -8.05
CA THR A 80 -5.23 -6.87 -8.63
C THR A 80 -4.99 -5.38 -8.79
N ILE A 81 -3.83 -4.93 -8.35
CA ILE A 81 -3.32 -3.58 -8.57
C ILE A 81 -2.03 -3.70 -9.36
N LYS A 82 -1.93 -2.96 -10.46
CA LYS A 82 -0.71 -2.87 -11.25
C LYS A 82 -0.08 -1.51 -11.03
N ALA A 83 1.18 -1.50 -10.63
CA ALA A 83 1.95 -0.29 -10.38
C ALA A 83 3.18 -0.28 -11.28
N LYS A 84 3.44 0.83 -11.95
CA LYS A 84 4.54 0.87 -12.92
C LYS A 84 5.20 2.24 -13.01
N ASN A 85 6.47 2.22 -13.37
CA ASN A 85 7.21 3.35 -13.88
C ASN A 85 8.08 2.88 -15.06
N LYS A 86 9.11 3.67 -15.44
CA LYS A 86 9.93 3.33 -16.62
C LYS A 86 10.73 2.04 -16.46
N THR A 87 11.08 1.66 -15.22
CA THR A 87 11.99 0.54 -14.95
C THR A 87 11.36 -0.61 -14.16
N MET A 88 10.24 -0.34 -13.50
CA MET A 88 9.60 -1.30 -12.58
C MET A 88 8.14 -1.52 -12.95
N ARG A 89 7.71 -2.79 -12.89
CA ARG A 89 6.31 -3.18 -13.04
C ARG A 89 5.96 -4.09 -11.88
N PHE A 90 5.12 -3.59 -10.99
CA PHE A 90 4.58 -4.38 -9.89
C PHE A 90 3.20 -4.89 -10.25
N GLU A 91 2.93 -6.11 -9.82
CA GLU A 91 1.59 -6.65 -9.80
C GLU A 91 1.32 -7.15 -8.38
N ILE A 92 0.27 -6.61 -7.76
CA ILE A 92 -0.16 -6.98 -6.42
C ILE A 92 -1.50 -7.66 -6.58
N THR A 93 -1.54 -8.98 -6.41
CA THR A 93 -2.70 -9.79 -6.78
C THR A 93 -3.05 -10.79 -5.70
N SER A 94 -4.35 -11.09 -5.56
CA SER A 94 -4.85 -12.01 -4.55
C SER A 94 -5.95 -12.91 -5.15
N ARG A 95 -6.04 -14.13 -4.63
CA ARG A 95 -7.15 -15.05 -4.94
C ARG A 95 -8.22 -15.04 -3.87
N ASP A 96 -7.84 -14.72 -2.62
CA ASP A 96 -8.72 -14.81 -1.46
C ASP A 96 -9.01 -13.46 -0.80
N ARG A 97 -8.46 -12.36 -1.32
CA ARG A 97 -8.58 -10.99 -0.79
C ARG A 97 -7.87 -10.77 0.54
N LYS A 98 -7.18 -11.78 1.05
CA LYS A 98 -6.47 -11.70 2.34
C LYS A 98 -4.97 -11.79 2.16
N ASN A 99 -4.54 -12.60 1.19
CA ASN A 99 -3.13 -12.82 0.90
C ASN A 99 -2.84 -12.30 -0.50
N PHE A 100 -1.94 -11.33 -0.61
CA PHE A 100 -1.54 -10.71 -1.85
C PHE A 100 -0.11 -11.07 -2.16
N ASP A 101 0.15 -11.48 -3.40
CA ASP A 101 1.52 -11.64 -3.89
C ASP A 101 2.01 -10.32 -4.45
N ILE A 102 3.28 -10.00 -4.19
CA ILE A 102 3.97 -8.86 -4.79
C ILE A 102 4.90 -9.42 -5.86
N ILE A 103 4.61 -9.08 -7.11
CA ILE A 103 5.38 -9.53 -8.26
C ILE A 103 6.05 -8.29 -8.88
N LEU A 104 7.37 -8.32 -8.99
CA LEU A 104 8.16 -7.24 -9.59
C LEU A 104 8.86 -7.77 -10.84
N ASN A 105 8.54 -7.19 -12.00
CA ASN A 105 9.12 -7.58 -13.29
C ASN A 105 9.04 -9.11 -13.49
N ASP A 106 7.83 -9.65 -13.29
CA ASP A 106 7.47 -11.06 -13.47
C ASP A 106 8.07 -12.03 -12.43
N THR A 107 8.71 -11.51 -11.38
CA THR A 107 9.27 -12.34 -10.30
C THR A 107 8.60 -12.00 -8.98
N LYS A 108 8.14 -13.02 -8.26
CA LYS A 108 7.58 -12.83 -6.92
C LYS A 108 8.67 -12.39 -5.96
N VAL A 109 8.49 -11.22 -5.33
CA VAL A 109 9.46 -10.64 -4.39
C VAL A 109 8.92 -10.52 -2.97
N GLY A 110 7.66 -10.85 -2.75
CA GLY A 110 7.08 -10.79 -1.41
C GLY A 110 5.61 -11.05 -1.38
N ASN A 111 5.04 -10.86 -0.20
CA ASN A 111 3.60 -10.97 0.00
C ASN A 111 3.10 -9.97 1.04
N ILE A 112 1.78 -9.76 1.02
CA ILE A 112 1.07 -8.93 1.97
C ILE A 112 -0.10 -9.75 2.49
N GLN A 113 -0.23 -9.86 3.81
CA GLN A 113 -1.38 -10.51 4.44
C GLN A 113 -2.25 -9.44 5.09
N SER A 114 -3.52 -9.41 4.70
CA SER A 114 -4.52 -8.49 5.25
C SER A 114 -5.25 -9.16 6.41
N LEU A 115 -5.28 -8.49 7.56
CA LEU A 115 -5.92 -8.98 8.78
C LEU A 115 -6.79 -7.89 9.37
N LEU A 116 -7.94 -8.28 9.94
CA LEU A 116 -8.79 -7.38 10.71
C LEU A 116 -8.38 -7.47 12.18
N GLY A 117 -8.02 -6.34 12.78
CA GLY A 117 -7.66 -6.28 14.20
C GLY A 117 -8.89 -6.31 15.10
N VAL A 118 -8.64 -6.55 16.39
CA VAL A 118 -9.70 -6.69 17.40
C VAL A 118 -10.52 -5.41 17.60
N ASN A 119 -9.94 -4.25 17.31
CA ASN A 119 -10.62 -2.95 17.45
C ASN A 119 -11.14 -2.43 16.11
N GLY A 120 -11.23 -3.30 15.09
CA GLY A 120 -11.72 -2.92 13.77
C GLY A 120 -10.69 -2.26 12.86
N GLU A 121 -9.45 -2.11 13.33
CA GLU A 121 -8.37 -1.59 12.48
C GLU A 121 -7.92 -2.64 11.48
N MET A 122 -7.49 -2.21 10.30
CA MET A 122 -6.90 -3.10 9.30
C MET A 122 -5.40 -3.20 9.54
N GLN A 123 -4.89 -4.42 9.45
CA GLN A 123 -3.46 -4.70 9.57
C GLN A 123 -2.98 -5.38 8.30
N TYR A 124 -1.82 -4.95 7.81
CA TYR A 124 -1.20 -5.52 6.61
C TYR A 124 0.21 -5.96 6.98
N HIS A 125 0.44 -7.26 6.91
CA HIS A 125 1.74 -7.85 7.21
C HIS A 125 2.50 -8.07 5.92
N PHE A 126 3.64 -7.40 5.80
CA PHE A 126 4.51 -7.46 4.62
C PHE A 126 5.70 -8.37 4.90
N ASP A 127 6.02 -9.20 3.93
CA ASP A 127 7.29 -9.90 3.85
C ASP A 127 7.84 -9.66 2.45
N VAL A 128 8.90 -8.89 2.35
CA VAL A 128 9.47 -8.45 1.07
C VAL A 128 10.96 -8.78 1.06
N GLU A 129 11.45 -9.32 -0.05
CA GLU A 129 12.88 -9.55 -0.22
C GLU A 129 13.66 -8.25 0.00
N ASN A 130 14.75 -8.31 0.75
CA ASN A 130 15.52 -7.10 1.11
C ASN A 130 15.97 -6.30 -0.10
N LYS A 131 16.37 -6.96 -1.17
CA LYS A 131 16.83 -6.29 -2.40
C LYS A 131 15.71 -5.60 -3.17
N ALA A 132 14.46 -5.97 -2.94
CA ALA A 132 13.30 -5.35 -3.58
C ALA A 132 12.64 -4.28 -2.70
N PHE A 133 13.01 -4.23 -1.43
CA PHE A 133 12.39 -3.29 -0.48
C PHE A 133 12.83 -1.85 -0.75
N ASP A 134 11.85 -0.95 -0.70
CA ASP A 134 12.04 0.49 -0.65
C ASP A 134 10.90 1.09 0.16
N ASP A 135 11.07 2.30 0.65
CA ASP A 135 10.11 2.97 1.55
C ASP A 135 8.70 3.03 0.96
N TYR A 136 8.57 3.27 -0.35
CA TYR A 136 7.25 3.44 -0.98
C TYR A 136 6.41 2.15 -0.97
N ILE A 137 7.01 0.98 -0.76
CA ILE A 137 6.26 -0.29 -0.78
C ILE A 137 5.19 -0.33 0.30
N SER A 138 5.42 0.34 1.44
CA SER A 138 4.41 0.43 2.49
C SER A 138 3.13 1.11 2.01
N LEU A 139 3.20 1.99 0.99
CA LEU A 139 2.03 2.62 0.40
C LEU A 139 1.12 1.65 -0.35
N PHE A 140 1.61 0.48 -0.73
CA PHE A 140 0.78 -0.54 -1.36
C PHE A 140 -0.36 -0.99 -0.46
N SER A 141 -0.16 -0.98 0.87
CA SER A 141 -1.23 -1.31 1.82
C SER A 141 -2.34 -0.26 1.82
N VAL A 142 -2.00 1.02 1.63
CA VAL A 142 -3.00 2.08 1.53
C VAL A 142 -3.82 1.89 0.27
N ALA A 143 -3.19 1.56 -0.85
CA ALA A 143 -3.89 1.28 -2.11
C ALA A 143 -4.82 0.08 -1.96
N ILE A 144 -4.38 -1.00 -1.31
CA ILE A 144 -5.22 -2.17 -1.02
C ILE A 144 -6.40 -1.77 -0.14
N ASP A 145 -6.14 -1.03 0.92
CA ASP A 145 -7.18 -0.60 1.87
C ASP A 145 -8.22 0.29 1.20
N ARG A 146 -7.79 1.24 0.39
CA ARG A 146 -8.69 2.14 -0.31
C ARG A 146 -9.46 1.46 -1.43
N ALA A 147 -8.84 0.53 -2.14
CA ALA A 147 -9.48 -0.17 -3.25
C ALA A 147 -10.39 -1.31 -2.78
N PHE A 148 -9.97 -2.07 -1.77
CA PHE A 148 -10.63 -3.32 -1.38
C PHE A 148 -11.06 -3.37 0.09
N GLY A 149 -10.69 -2.40 0.92
CA GLY A 149 -10.83 -2.46 2.37
C GLY A 149 -12.27 -2.66 2.85
N GLU A 150 -13.24 -1.98 2.24
CA GLU A 150 -14.64 -2.11 2.61
C GLU A 150 -15.19 -3.52 2.35
N MET A 151 -14.72 -4.16 1.30
CA MET A 151 -15.11 -5.53 0.97
C MET A 151 -14.55 -6.53 1.95
N ASN A 152 -13.38 -6.24 2.54
CA ASN A 152 -12.73 -7.12 3.51
C ASN A 152 -13.33 -7.01 4.90
N LYS A 153 -14.07 -5.95 5.19
CA LYS A 153 -14.73 -5.73 6.48
C LYS A 153 -16.11 -6.36 6.59
N SER A 154 -16.67 -6.76 5.47
CA SER A 154 -18.00 -7.36 5.41
C SER A 154 -17.98 -8.88 5.52
#